data_3ce3cafb13bf90f648e82e2f783108b0
#
_entry.id   3ce3cafb13bf90f648e82e2f783108b0
#
_cell.length_a   1.000
_cell.length_b   1.000
_cell.length_c   1.000
_cell.angle_alpha   90.00
_cell.angle_beta   90.00
_cell.angle_gamma   90.00
#
_symmetry.space_group_name_H-M   'P 1'
#
loop_
_entity.id
_entity.type
_entity.pdbx_description
1 polymer ?
#
loop_
_entity_poly.entity_id
_entity_poly.type
_entity_poly.pdbx_seq_one_letter_code
_entity_poly.pdbx_strand_id
1 'polypeptide(L)'
;TKQEAETLPSMAESAQMETVPPSEPEAEPSTQPQTEPTQPQTAPPTQPPTQPPTQPQTQPSTQPQTQPPGPSVPVSGSRMIAIDPGHQARAWNELEPIGPGASVMKPKTSSGTQGCVTGIAESQLNLTVALKLRDALQARGYQVYMVRTSQDVQLSNKDRADMAYASGAEIFIRIHANGSADPAMNGVLTMAPSAGNPYVAHLAAASNALSASIVNHIAANTGQRNIGVLATDDMSGINWSQIPVTIVEMGYMSNPDEDRALNTPSFQDKMVQGICSGVDEYFASH
;
A
#
# COMPACT_ATOMS: atom_id res chain seq x y z
N THR A 1 -41.92 7.11 11.82
CA THR A 1 -41.20 6.76 10.62
C THR A 1 -39.87 6.18 11.05
N LYS A 2 -39.76 4.84 11.01
CA LYS A 2 -38.56 4.07 11.28
C LYS A 2 -37.67 4.19 10.06
N GLN A 3 -36.43 4.63 10.23
CA GLN A 3 -35.38 4.64 9.25
C GLN A 3 -34.71 3.24 9.35
N GLU A 4 -34.87 2.43 8.34
CA GLU A 4 -34.20 1.14 8.23
C GLU A 4 -32.71 1.40 7.96
N ALA A 5 -31.87 0.85 8.82
CA ALA A 5 -30.43 0.84 8.63
C ALA A 5 -30.11 -0.24 7.56
N GLU A 6 -29.64 0.20 6.39
CA GLU A 6 -29.06 -0.70 5.39
C GLU A 6 -27.78 -1.31 5.96
N THR A 7 -27.83 -2.60 6.20
CA THR A 7 -26.65 -3.41 6.55
C THR A 7 -25.80 -3.60 5.29
N LEU A 8 -24.61 -3.03 5.30
CA LEU A 8 -23.58 -3.31 4.30
C LEU A 8 -23.19 -4.80 4.33
N PRO A 9 -22.99 -5.46 3.19
CA PRO A 9 -22.57 -6.84 3.17
C PRO A 9 -21.19 -7.04 3.79
N SER A 10 -21.04 -8.10 4.56
CA SER A 10 -19.79 -8.50 5.21
C SER A 10 -18.68 -8.73 4.17
N MET A 11 -17.60 -7.99 4.29
CA MET A 11 -16.41 -8.05 3.40
C MET A 11 -15.56 -9.32 3.57
N ALA A 12 -16.07 -10.34 4.26
CA ALA A 12 -15.34 -11.58 4.55
C ALA A 12 -15.34 -12.61 3.40
N GLU A 13 -16.06 -12.37 2.29
CA GLU A 13 -16.31 -13.42 1.29
C GLU A 13 -15.48 -13.33 0.00
N SER A 14 -14.56 -12.37 -0.11
CA SER A 14 -13.76 -12.16 -1.34
C SER A 14 -12.46 -12.98 -1.44
N ALA A 15 -12.19 -13.92 -0.56
CA ALA A 15 -10.93 -14.67 -0.53
C ALA A 15 -11.02 -16.13 -0.99
N GLN A 16 -12.11 -16.58 -1.59
CA GLN A 16 -12.22 -17.92 -2.16
C GLN A 16 -12.42 -17.85 -3.68
N MET A 17 -11.32 -17.71 -4.42
CA MET A 17 -11.30 -18.14 -5.82
C MET A 17 -11.05 -19.64 -5.87
N GLU A 18 -12.04 -20.40 -6.32
CA GLU A 18 -11.91 -21.80 -6.67
C GLU A 18 -10.84 -21.99 -7.75
N THR A 19 -9.87 -22.86 -7.46
CA THR A 19 -8.88 -23.31 -8.44
C THR A 19 -9.50 -24.33 -9.36
N VAL A 20 -9.65 -23.98 -10.63
CA VAL A 20 -9.94 -24.93 -11.70
C VAL A 20 -8.64 -25.66 -12.04
N PRO A 21 -8.60 -27.01 -12.08
CA PRO A 21 -7.40 -27.76 -12.45
C PRO A 21 -7.08 -27.60 -13.94
N PRO A 22 -5.78 -27.58 -14.33
CA PRO A 22 -5.38 -27.47 -15.73
C PRO A 22 -5.66 -28.78 -16.47
N SER A 23 -6.26 -28.68 -17.66
CA SER A 23 -6.42 -29.76 -18.61
C SER A 23 -5.06 -30.15 -19.22
N GLU A 24 -4.77 -31.43 -19.30
CA GLU A 24 -3.62 -32.00 -19.97
C GLU A 24 -3.60 -31.68 -21.48
N PRO A 25 -2.43 -31.49 -22.09
CA PRO A 25 -2.32 -31.37 -23.55
C PRO A 25 -2.18 -32.75 -24.20
N GLU A 26 -3.05 -33.05 -25.19
CA GLU A 26 -2.92 -34.14 -26.13
C GLU A 26 -1.74 -33.93 -27.08
N ALA A 27 -1.03 -35.03 -27.36
CA ALA A 27 0.20 -35.06 -28.15
C ALA A 27 -0.08 -35.39 -29.64
N GLU A 28 0.76 -34.73 -30.51
CA GLU A 28 1.35 -35.17 -31.79
C GLU A 28 0.51 -35.29 -33.08
N PRO A 29 1.13 -35.28 -34.30
CA PRO A 29 2.53 -35.61 -34.64
C PRO A 29 3.30 -34.67 -35.62
N SER A 30 4.57 -34.80 -35.52
CA SER A 30 5.71 -34.62 -36.43
C SER A 30 5.48 -34.53 -37.95
N THR A 31 6.11 -33.53 -38.59
CA THR A 31 6.84 -33.70 -39.86
C THR A 31 7.91 -32.58 -40.03
N GLN A 32 9.18 -33.00 -40.15
CA GLN A 32 10.25 -32.17 -40.70
C GLN A 32 10.18 -32.19 -42.23
N PRO A 33 10.77 -31.18 -42.91
CA PRO A 33 11.96 -31.45 -43.70
C PRO A 33 13.11 -30.42 -43.52
N GLN A 34 14.28 -30.96 -43.59
CA GLN A 34 15.57 -30.28 -43.64
C GLN A 34 15.70 -29.43 -44.91
N THR A 35 16.40 -28.28 -44.78
CA THR A 35 17.19 -27.69 -45.87
C THR A 35 18.46 -27.02 -45.32
N GLU A 36 19.51 -27.19 -46.09
CA GLU A 36 20.93 -26.96 -45.91
C GLU A 36 21.37 -25.50 -45.65
N PRO A 37 22.62 -25.29 -45.19
CA PRO A 37 23.13 -23.98 -44.77
C PRO A 37 23.73 -23.17 -45.96
N THR A 38 23.36 -21.91 -46.04
CA THR A 38 23.98 -20.93 -46.96
C THR A 38 25.01 -20.09 -46.21
N GLN A 39 26.23 -20.00 -46.78
CA GLN A 39 27.40 -19.28 -46.29
C GLN A 39 27.18 -17.76 -46.17
N PRO A 40 27.95 -17.06 -45.31
CA PRO A 40 27.82 -15.63 -45.13
C PRO A 40 28.59 -14.82 -46.19
N GLN A 41 27.92 -13.84 -46.76
CA GLN A 41 28.58 -12.79 -47.55
C GLN A 41 29.14 -11.69 -46.62
N THR A 42 30.44 -11.44 -46.80
CA THR A 42 31.16 -10.33 -46.15
C THR A 42 30.72 -8.97 -46.70
N ALA A 43 30.30 -8.07 -45.83
CA ALA A 43 30.09 -6.67 -46.15
C ALA A 43 31.35 -5.83 -45.86
N PRO A 44 31.59 -4.73 -46.64
CA PRO A 44 32.82 -3.93 -46.51
C PRO A 44 32.79 -3.00 -45.26
N PRO A 45 33.97 -2.49 -44.84
CA PRO A 45 34.08 -1.72 -43.60
C PRO A 45 33.49 -0.31 -43.71
N THR A 46 32.62 0.03 -42.75
CA THR A 46 32.05 1.35 -42.61
C THR A 46 33.00 2.25 -41.79
N GLN A 47 33.23 3.45 -42.28
CA GLN A 47 34.04 4.49 -41.65
C GLN A 47 33.41 5.01 -40.32
N PRO A 48 34.22 5.53 -39.37
CA PRO A 48 33.71 6.08 -38.10
C PRO A 48 32.91 7.38 -38.31
N PRO A 49 31.84 7.59 -37.52
CA PRO A 49 31.09 8.84 -37.62
C PRO A 49 31.86 10.01 -37.02
N THR A 50 31.91 11.09 -37.76
CA THR A 50 32.41 12.41 -37.38
C THR A 50 31.53 13.01 -36.29
N GLN A 51 32.13 13.52 -35.22
CA GLN A 51 31.43 14.22 -34.14
C GLN A 51 30.78 15.53 -34.65
N PRO A 52 29.53 15.83 -34.23
CA PRO A 52 28.94 17.14 -34.45
C PRO A 52 29.55 18.17 -33.47
N PRO A 53 29.57 19.48 -33.84
CA PRO A 53 30.15 20.52 -33.01
C PRO A 53 29.32 20.81 -31.77
N THR A 54 30.03 20.97 -30.65
CA THR A 54 29.52 21.34 -29.33
C THR A 54 28.83 22.71 -29.36
N GLN A 55 27.51 22.74 -29.12
CA GLN A 55 26.80 23.98 -28.86
C GLN A 55 27.02 24.41 -27.39
N PRO A 56 27.07 25.73 -27.10
CA PRO A 56 27.19 26.22 -25.73
C PRO A 56 25.93 25.92 -24.92
N GLN A 57 26.12 25.31 -23.74
CA GLN A 57 25.05 25.13 -22.75
C GLN A 57 24.60 26.47 -22.20
N THR A 58 23.37 26.89 -22.51
CA THR A 58 22.65 27.94 -21.78
C THR A 58 22.20 27.35 -20.43
N GLN A 59 22.66 27.97 -19.34
CA GLN A 59 22.20 27.67 -17.99
C GLN A 59 20.67 27.83 -17.88
N PRO A 60 19.98 26.90 -17.22
CA PRO A 60 18.57 27.11 -16.87
C PRO A 60 18.46 28.20 -15.81
N SER A 61 17.68 29.22 -16.10
CA SER A 61 17.25 30.26 -15.17
C SER A 61 16.50 29.61 -14.00
N THR A 62 17.01 29.81 -12.79
CA THR A 62 16.33 29.47 -11.54
C THR A 62 15.08 30.33 -11.38
N GLN A 63 13.91 29.75 -11.69
CA GLN A 63 12.64 30.30 -11.20
C GLN A 63 12.53 30.05 -9.70
N PRO A 64 12.06 31.01 -8.91
CA PRO A 64 11.80 30.78 -7.49
C PRO A 64 10.65 29.77 -7.37
N GLN A 65 10.92 28.61 -6.79
CA GLN A 65 9.86 27.68 -6.33
C GLN A 65 9.14 28.37 -5.17
N THR A 66 7.90 28.75 -5.41
CA THR A 66 6.95 29.09 -4.37
C THR A 66 6.65 27.83 -3.56
N GLN A 67 7.28 27.74 -2.40
CA GLN A 67 7.01 26.71 -1.39
C GLN A 67 5.57 26.88 -0.91
N PRO A 68 4.74 25.79 -0.89
CA PRO A 68 3.45 25.85 -0.22
C PRO A 68 3.67 26.12 1.28
N PRO A 69 2.85 26.94 1.94
CA PRO A 69 3.00 27.19 3.36
C PRO A 69 2.66 25.89 4.11
N GLY A 70 3.67 25.25 4.68
CA GLY A 70 3.49 24.20 5.65
C GLY A 70 3.09 24.81 6.99
N PRO A 71 2.13 24.23 7.74
CA PRO A 71 1.99 24.57 9.14
C PRO A 71 3.15 23.94 9.89
N SER A 72 4.16 24.73 10.19
CA SER A 72 5.24 24.37 11.11
C SER A 72 4.74 24.54 12.54
N VAL A 73 4.22 23.47 13.11
CA VAL A 73 4.18 23.31 14.56
C VAL A 73 5.45 22.55 14.92
N PRO A 74 6.38 23.09 15.72
CA PRO A 74 7.50 22.31 16.19
C PRO A 74 6.97 21.25 17.15
N VAL A 75 6.98 19.99 16.72
CA VAL A 75 6.71 18.86 17.62
C VAL A 75 7.93 18.75 18.54
N SER A 76 7.77 19.20 19.78
CA SER A 76 8.78 19.05 20.83
C SER A 76 8.86 17.59 21.22
N GLY A 77 9.95 16.94 20.80
CA GLY A 77 10.20 15.53 21.01
C GLY A 77 9.94 14.73 19.71
N SER A 78 10.99 14.09 19.22
CA SER A 78 10.92 13.30 17.98
C SER A 78 10.07 12.04 18.21
N ARG A 79 8.77 12.10 17.90
CA ARG A 79 7.87 10.94 17.98
C ARG A 79 8.21 9.91 16.90
N MET A 80 8.19 8.64 17.26
CA MET A 80 8.49 7.52 16.35
C MET A 80 7.20 6.94 15.75
N ILE A 81 7.19 6.77 14.44
CA ILE A 81 6.08 6.19 13.67
C ILE A 81 6.59 4.94 12.96
N ALA A 82 5.87 3.81 13.09
CA ALA A 82 6.12 2.65 12.26
C ALA A 82 5.23 2.66 11.02
N ILE A 83 5.83 2.42 9.84
CA ILE A 83 5.12 2.29 8.57
C ILE A 83 5.34 0.87 8.04
N ASP A 84 4.26 0.19 7.72
CA ASP A 84 4.27 -1.11 7.05
C ASP A 84 3.66 -1.00 5.66
N PRO A 85 4.47 -1.06 4.59
CA PRO A 85 3.92 -1.31 3.26
C PRO A 85 3.32 -2.72 3.22
N GLY A 86 1.99 -2.85 3.14
CA GLY A 86 1.31 -4.13 3.18
C GLY A 86 1.78 -5.09 2.08
N HIS A 87 1.59 -6.39 2.31
CA HIS A 87 2.03 -7.47 1.42
C HIS A 87 3.54 -7.48 1.14
N GLN A 88 3.96 -8.30 0.18
CA GLN A 88 5.34 -8.48 -0.31
C GLN A 88 5.29 -9.20 -1.65
N ALA A 89 6.45 -9.41 -2.32
CA ALA A 89 6.49 -9.99 -3.66
C ALA A 89 5.83 -11.38 -3.75
N ARG A 90 5.91 -12.16 -2.68
CA ARG A 90 5.38 -13.53 -2.63
C ARG A 90 4.48 -13.71 -1.41
N ALA A 91 3.33 -14.34 -1.61
CA ALA A 91 2.49 -14.79 -0.50
C ALA A 91 3.25 -15.80 0.38
N TRP A 92 2.94 -15.79 1.67
CA TRP A 92 3.42 -16.81 2.61
C TRP A 92 2.21 -17.55 3.18
N ASN A 93 1.86 -18.68 2.53
CA ASN A 93 0.61 -19.41 2.76
C ASN A 93 0.63 -20.29 4.02
N GLU A 94 1.80 -20.43 4.69
CA GLU A 94 1.80 -21.02 6.01
C GLU A 94 0.87 -20.25 6.95
N LEU A 95 0.22 -20.97 7.85
CA LEU A 95 -0.77 -20.38 8.73
C LEU A 95 -0.14 -19.85 10.02
N GLU A 96 -0.70 -18.76 10.51
CA GLU A 96 -0.44 -18.21 11.86
C GLU A 96 -1.77 -17.88 12.55
N PRO A 97 -1.81 -17.87 13.90
CA PRO A 97 -3.01 -17.44 14.61
C PRO A 97 -3.39 -16.01 14.25
N ILE A 98 -4.69 -15.74 14.12
CA ILE A 98 -5.21 -14.41 13.78
C ILE A 98 -4.89 -13.34 14.85
N GLY A 99 -4.56 -13.76 16.07
CA GLY A 99 -4.19 -12.92 17.20
C GLY A 99 -3.67 -13.77 18.35
N PRO A 100 -3.17 -13.15 19.44
CA PRO A 100 -2.61 -13.87 20.59
C PRO A 100 -3.59 -14.87 21.20
N GLY A 101 -3.22 -16.17 21.20
CA GLY A 101 -4.07 -17.25 21.76
C GLY A 101 -5.26 -17.67 20.90
N ALA A 102 -5.37 -17.14 19.67
CA ALA A 102 -6.46 -17.50 18.76
C ALA A 102 -6.34 -18.93 18.24
N SER A 103 -7.48 -19.63 18.14
CA SER A 103 -7.59 -20.90 17.43
C SER A 103 -7.83 -20.72 15.93
N VAL A 104 -8.33 -19.56 15.52
CA VAL A 104 -8.52 -19.21 14.10
C VAL A 104 -7.16 -18.91 13.49
N MET A 105 -6.90 -19.56 12.35
CA MET A 105 -5.63 -19.47 11.62
C MET A 105 -5.84 -18.79 10.28
N LYS A 106 -4.91 -17.94 9.88
CA LYS A 106 -4.87 -17.30 8.55
C LYS A 106 -3.49 -17.43 7.92
N PRO A 107 -3.36 -17.31 6.59
CA PRO A 107 -2.04 -17.21 5.94
C PRO A 107 -1.22 -16.07 6.55
N LYS A 108 0.07 -16.33 6.75
CA LYS A 108 1.02 -15.36 7.31
C LYS A 108 1.06 -14.05 6.54
N THR A 109 0.98 -14.12 5.20
CA THR A 109 0.87 -12.93 4.34
C THR A 109 0.25 -13.32 3.01
N SER A 110 -0.84 -12.67 2.60
CA SER A 110 -1.42 -12.82 1.27
C SER A 110 -0.62 -12.05 0.21
N SER A 111 -0.88 -12.35 -1.07
CA SER A 111 -0.26 -11.62 -2.19
C SER A 111 -0.79 -10.20 -2.35
N GLY A 112 -1.96 -9.91 -1.77
CA GLY A 112 -2.70 -8.68 -2.06
C GLY A 112 -3.45 -8.76 -3.39
N THR A 113 -3.98 -7.63 -3.83
CA THR A 113 -4.67 -7.46 -5.10
C THR A 113 -3.73 -6.94 -6.20
N GLN A 114 -4.29 -6.66 -7.38
CA GLN A 114 -3.56 -6.13 -8.52
C GLN A 114 -4.44 -5.11 -9.25
N GLY A 115 -3.83 -4.07 -9.79
CA GLY A 115 -4.52 -3.05 -10.58
C GLY A 115 -5.19 -3.65 -11.81
N CYS A 116 -6.49 -3.41 -11.96
CA CYS A 116 -7.29 -3.97 -13.05
C CYS A 116 -6.93 -3.39 -14.43
N VAL A 117 -6.29 -2.23 -14.47
CA VAL A 117 -5.84 -1.52 -15.69
C VAL A 117 -4.31 -1.50 -15.77
N THR A 118 -3.66 -1.15 -14.68
CA THR A 118 -2.20 -0.96 -14.64
C THR A 118 -1.43 -2.27 -14.52
N GLY A 119 -2.04 -3.32 -13.98
CA GLY A 119 -1.38 -4.57 -13.70
C GLY A 119 -0.34 -4.49 -12.58
N ILE A 120 -0.27 -3.36 -11.85
CA ILE A 120 0.68 -3.17 -10.76
C ILE A 120 0.19 -3.95 -9.55
N ALA A 121 1.07 -4.73 -8.94
CA ALA A 121 0.75 -5.45 -7.71
C ALA A 121 0.55 -4.49 -6.54
N GLU A 122 -0.42 -4.76 -5.69
CA GLU A 122 -0.70 -3.96 -4.50
C GLU A 122 0.55 -3.78 -3.62
N SER A 123 1.31 -4.84 -3.43
CA SER A 123 2.56 -4.78 -2.64
C SER A 123 3.56 -3.76 -3.18
N GLN A 124 3.59 -3.53 -4.49
CA GLN A 124 4.47 -2.56 -5.14
C GLN A 124 3.93 -1.14 -4.97
N LEU A 125 2.64 -0.92 -5.16
CA LEU A 125 1.98 0.35 -4.91
C LEU A 125 2.17 0.78 -3.45
N ASN A 126 1.90 -0.13 -2.51
CA ASN A 126 2.04 0.11 -1.07
C ASN A 126 3.46 0.53 -0.70
N LEU A 127 4.48 -0.13 -1.26
CA LEU A 127 5.87 0.24 -1.02
C LEU A 127 6.21 1.62 -1.59
N THR A 128 5.72 1.92 -2.80
CA THR A 128 5.96 3.22 -3.45
C THR A 128 5.40 4.37 -2.61
N VAL A 129 4.13 4.25 -2.17
CA VAL A 129 3.49 5.28 -1.35
C VAL A 129 4.11 5.37 0.05
N ALA A 130 4.42 4.24 0.67
CA ALA A 130 5.03 4.21 1.99
C ALA A 130 6.43 4.84 2.04
N LEU A 131 7.24 4.70 0.99
CA LEU A 131 8.54 5.38 0.89
C LEU A 131 8.37 6.90 0.79
N LYS A 132 7.41 7.38 0.00
CA LYS A 132 7.05 8.80 -0.04
C LYS A 132 6.53 9.31 1.31
N LEU A 133 5.71 8.51 1.99
CA LEU A 133 5.18 8.85 3.31
C LEU A 133 6.30 8.96 4.35
N ARG A 134 7.24 8.02 4.35
CA ARG A 134 8.44 8.09 5.20
C ARG A 134 9.15 9.45 5.03
N ASP A 135 9.47 9.79 3.79
CA ASP A 135 10.24 11.01 3.49
C ASP A 135 9.46 12.28 3.92
N ALA A 136 8.14 12.29 3.69
CA ALA A 136 7.27 13.41 4.08
C ALA A 136 7.11 13.55 5.60
N LEU A 137 7.00 12.45 6.35
CA LEU A 137 6.95 12.48 7.82
C LEU A 137 8.30 12.89 8.42
N GLN A 138 9.40 12.38 7.88
CA GLN A 138 10.75 12.79 8.30
C GLN A 138 10.99 14.29 8.06
N ALA A 139 10.52 14.83 6.95
CA ALA A 139 10.57 16.26 6.65
C ALA A 139 9.75 17.12 7.65
N ARG A 140 8.74 16.51 8.33
CA ARG A 140 7.95 17.12 9.41
C ARG A 140 8.58 16.95 10.80
N GLY A 141 9.72 16.27 10.91
CA GLY A 141 10.46 16.08 12.17
C GLY A 141 10.12 14.78 12.92
N TYR A 142 9.30 13.90 12.35
CA TYR A 142 9.05 12.57 12.92
C TYR A 142 10.22 11.62 12.69
N GLN A 143 10.45 10.71 13.63
CA GLN A 143 11.26 9.51 13.37
C GLN A 143 10.39 8.46 12.71
N VAL A 144 10.92 7.75 11.73
CA VAL A 144 10.15 6.75 10.98
C VAL A 144 10.91 5.43 10.93
N TYR A 145 10.26 4.38 11.38
CA TYR A 145 10.66 3.01 11.20
C TYR A 145 9.88 2.37 10.04
N MET A 146 10.59 1.79 9.06
CA MET A 146 9.98 1.06 7.96
C MET A 146 10.05 -0.43 8.23
N VAL A 147 8.91 -1.14 8.24
CA VAL A 147 8.84 -2.59 8.40
C VAL A 147 9.52 -3.30 7.22
N ARG A 148 9.38 -2.75 6.02
CA ARG A 148 10.15 -3.18 4.83
C ARG A 148 10.45 -2.00 3.92
N THR A 149 11.54 -2.10 3.17
CA THR A 149 11.96 -1.13 2.15
C THR A 149 12.22 -1.80 0.80
N SER A 150 11.93 -3.09 0.70
CA SER A 150 12.04 -3.86 -0.54
C SER A 150 10.85 -4.81 -0.70
N GLN A 151 10.73 -5.40 -1.88
CA GLN A 151 9.74 -6.44 -2.17
C GLN A 151 10.22 -7.83 -1.72
N ASP A 152 11.53 -8.04 -1.71
CA ASP A 152 12.15 -9.33 -1.39
C ASP A 152 12.36 -9.47 0.13
N VAL A 153 11.26 -9.74 0.80
CA VAL A 153 11.19 -10.04 2.24
C VAL A 153 10.26 -11.22 2.47
N GLN A 154 10.39 -11.87 3.62
CA GLN A 154 9.47 -12.91 4.08
C GLN A 154 9.05 -12.61 5.51
N LEU A 155 8.00 -11.80 5.65
CA LEU A 155 7.47 -11.32 6.93
C LEU A 155 6.00 -11.73 7.06
N SER A 156 5.65 -12.34 8.19
CA SER A 156 4.25 -12.58 8.55
C SER A 156 3.58 -11.30 9.05
N ASN A 157 2.25 -11.31 9.17
CA ASN A 157 1.53 -10.19 9.77
C ASN A 157 1.90 -9.97 11.24
N LYS A 158 2.17 -11.06 11.96
CA LYS A 158 2.69 -11.00 13.33
C LYS A 158 4.08 -10.38 13.39
N ASP A 159 5.03 -10.83 12.52
CA ASP A 159 6.38 -10.28 12.49
C ASP A 159 6.35 -8.76 12.28
N ARG A 160 5.48 -8.28 11.37
CA ARG A 160 5.33 -6.85 11.07
C ARG A 160 4.86 -6.06 12.28
N ALA A 161 3.89 -6.58 13.03
CA ALA A 161 3.40 -5.95 14.25
C ALA A 161 4.47 -5.95 15.37
N ASP A 162 5.18 -7.07 15.54
CA ASP A 162 6.27 -7.18 16.52
C ASP A 162 7.43 -6.21 16.19
N MET A 163 7.80 -6.09 14.91
CA MET A 163 8.84 -5.16 14.46
C MET A 163 8.42 -3.70 14.71
N ALA A 164 7.16 -3.36 14.45
CA ALA A 164 6.63 -2.02 14.72
C ALA A 164 6.71 -1.69 16.21
N TYR A 165 6.30 -2.60 17.09
CA TYR A 165 6.40 -2.40 18.52
C TYR A 165 7.86 -2.32 19.00
N ALA A 166 8.71 -3.24 18.55
CA ALA A 166 10.13 -3.30 18.94
C ALA A 166 10.93 -2.06 18.51
N SER A 167 10.45 -1.32 17.49
CA SER A 167 11.08 -0.08 17.06
C SER A 167 10.91 1.08 18.04
N GLY A 168 10.03 0.95 19.04
CA GLY A 168 9.65 2.03 19.93
C GLY A 168 8.66 3.02 19.33
N ALA A 169 7.98 2.65 18.24
CA ALA A 169 6.96 3.50 17.61
C ALA A 169 5.75 3.70 18.53
N GLU A 170 5.17 4.90 18.47
CA GLU A 170 3.96 5.27 19.21
C GLU A 170 2.68 4.94 18.45
N ILE A 171 2.76 4.89 17.10
CA ILE A 171 1.65 4.50 16.21
C ILE A 171 2.17 3.61 15.09
N PHE A 172 1.26 2.77 14.57
CA PHE A 172 1.53 1.83 13.49
C PHE A 172 0.60 2.09 12.30
N ILE A 173 1.14 2.52 11.18
CA ILE A 173 0.39 2.82 9.95
C ILE A 173 0.70 1.74 8.93
N ARG A 174 -0.32 1.00 8.50
CA ARG A 174 -0.21 -0.03 7.48
C ARG A 174 -0.84 0.48 6.18
N ILE A 175 -0.06 0.50 5.11
CA ILE A 175 -0.46 1.04 3.80
C ILE A 175 -0.91 -0.11 2.91
N HIS A 176 -2.15 -0.04 2.44
CA HIS A 176 -2.84 -1.01 1.60
C HIS A 176 -3.66 -0.32 0.51
N ALA A 177 -4.13 -1.11 -0.46
CA ALA A 177 -5.12 -0.70 -1.45
C ALA A 177 -6.12 -1.83 -1.65
N ASN A 178 -7.39 -1.49 -1.65
CA ASN A 178 -8.49 -2.45 -1.61
C ASN A 178 -8.76 -3.10 -2.98
N GLY A 179 -9.48 -4.21 -2.95
CA GLY A 179 -10.07 -4.86 -4.10
C GLY A 179 -11.53 -5.23 -3.83
N SER A 180 -12.34 -5.26 -4.88
CA SER A 180 -13.75 -5.67 -4.82
C SER A 180 -14.14 -6.46 -6.06
N ALA A 181 -15.09 -7.37 -5.91
CA ALA A 181 -15.75 -8.01 -7.06
C ALA A 181 -16.62 -7.01 -7.86
N ASP A 182 -17.10 -5.96 -7.21
CA ASP A 182 -17.80 -4.86 -7.88
C ASP A 182 -16.79 -3.78 -8.32
N PRO A 183 -16.58 -3.60 -9.64
CA PRO A 183 -15.66 -2.60 -10.18
C PRO A 183 -16.15 -1.16 -9.99
N ALA A 184 -17.41 -0.94 -9.58
CA ALA A 184 -17.93 0.38 -9.28
C ALA A 184 -17.55 0.86 -7.87
N MET A 185 -17.09 -0.03 -7.00
CA MET A 185 -16.62 0.35 -5.65
C MET A 185 -15.45 1.31 -5.75
N ASN A 186 -15.52 2.39 -4.98
CA ASN A 186 -14.51 3.44 -4.95
C ASN A 186 -14.48 4.16 -3.60
N GLY A 187 -13.40 4.86 -3.34
CA GLY A 187 -13.22 5.70 -2.15
C GLY A 187 -12.12 5.17 -1.23
N VAL A 188 -11.77 6.01 -0.28
CA VAL A 188 -10.75 5.74 0.73
C VAL A 188 -11.41 5.33 2.05
N LEU A 189 -10.83 4.36 2.74
CA LEU A 189 -11.24 3.97 4.09
C LEU A 189 -10.01 3.64 4.95
N THR A 190 -10.23 3.58 6.24
CA THR A 190 -9.25 3.03 7.18
C THR A 190 -9.89 1.93 8.01
N MET A 191 -9.07 1.02 8.53
CA MET A 191 -9.54 -0.03 9.42
C MET A 191 -8.87 0.10 10.78
N ALA A 192 -9.65 -0.15 11.84
CA ALA A 192 -9.22 -0.14 13.23
C ALA A 192 -9.90 -1.27 14.00
N PRO A 193 -9.37 -1.69 15.17
CA PRO A 193 -10.03 -2.70 15.99
C PRO A 193 -11.37 -2.17 16.52
N SER A 194 -12.36 -3.06 16.65
CA SER A 194 -13.59 -2.73 17.36
C SER A 194 -13.35 -2.54 18.86
N ALA A 195 -14.26 -1.87 19.54
CA ALA A 195 -14.20 -1.75 21.01
C ALA A 195 -14.33 -3.11 21.73
N GLY A 196 -14.87 -4.12 21.05
CA GLY A 196 -15.03 -5.49 21.55
C GLY A 196 -13.95 -6.45 21.04
N ASN A 197 -12.92 -5.97 20.37
CA ASN A 197 -11.87 -6.81 19.81
C ASN A 197 -11.25 -7.73 20.89
N PRO A 198 -11.24 -9.06 20.69
CA PRO A 198 -10.81 -10.00 21.73
C PRO A 198 -9.31 -9.94 22.06
N TYR A 199 -8.50 -9.27 21.26
CA TYR A 199 -7.04 -9.22 21.39
C TYR A 199 -6.52 -7.84 21.79
N VAL A 200 -7.08 -6.78 21.20
CA VAL A 200 -6.53 -5.42 21.28
C VAL A 200 -7.58 -4.35 21.57
N ALA A 201 -8.68 -4.69 22.27
CA ALA A 201 -9.74 -3.74 22.65
C ALA A 201 -9.20 -2.49 23.38
N HIS A 202 -8.12 -2.63 24.15
CA HIS A 202 -7.47 -1.54 24.87
C HIS A 202 -6.83 -0.49 23.93
N LEU A 203 -6.55 -0.84 22.69
CA LEU A 203 -6.03 0.06 21.65
C LEU A 203 -7.14 0.68 20.80
N ALA A 204 -8.39 0.21 20.92
CA ALA A 204 -9.47 0.56 19.99
C ALA A 204 -9.74 2.06 19.95
N ALA A 205 -9.80 2.74 21.08
CA ALA A 205 -10.08 4.18 21.13
C ALA A 205 -9.01 4.99 20.38
N ALA A 206 -7.73 4.76 20.69
CA ALA A 206 -6.61 5.46 20.06
C ALA A 206 -6.47 5.11 18.57
N SER A 207 -6.66 3.83 18.22
CA SER A 207 -6.61 3.36 16.83
C SER A 207 -7.72 3.96 15.98
N ASN A 208 -8.94 4.07 16.51
CA ASN A 208 -10.07 4.68 15.82
C ASN A 208 -9.87 6.20 15.66
N ALA A 209 -9.33 6.89 16.66
CA ALA A 209 -9.01 8.31 16.56
C ALA A 209 -7.96 8.56 15.46
N LEU A 210 -6.86 7.78 15.45
CA LEU A 210 -5.84 7.82 14.40
C LEU A 210 -6.44 7.56 13.01
N SER A 211 -7.24 6.52 12.90
CA SER A 211 -7.88 6.11 11.65
C SER A 211 -8.82 7.18 11.11
N ALA A 212 -9.65 7.77 11.97
CA ALA A 212 -10.60 8.82 11.59
C ALA A 212 -9.88 10.08 11.11
N SER A 213 -8.85 10.52 11.83
CA SER A 213 -8.07 11.68 11.43
C SER A 213 -7.41 11.45 10.06
N ILE A 214 -6.76 10.31 9.85
CA ILE A 214 -6.10 9.99 8.58
C ILE A 214 -7.09 9.95 7.42
N VAL A 215 -8.20 9.19 7.52
CA VAL A 215 -9.14 9.04 6.40
C VAL A 215 -9.81 10.36 6.01
N ASN A 216 -10.14 11.21 6.99
CA ASN A 216 -10.74 12.51 6.74
C ASN A 216 -9.77 13.42 5.94
N HIS A 217 -8.52 13.47 6.33
CA HIS A 217 -7.51 14.28 5.64
C HIS A 217 -7.17 13.73 4.25
N ILE A 218 -7.11 12.40 4.08
CA ILE A 218 -6.92 11.81 2.75
C ILE A 218 -8.06 12.23 1.83
N ALA A 219 -9.31 12.02 2.24
CA ALA A 219 -10.47 12.36 1.43
C ALA A 219 -10.51 13.84 1.05
N ALA A 220 -10.19 14.72 2.00
CA ALA A 220 -10.12 16.16 1.75
C ALA A 220 -9.04 16.54 0.72
N ASN A 221 -7.87 15.89 0.77
CA ASN A 221 -6.77 16.22 -0.14
C ASN A 221 -6.90 15.58 -1.53
N THR A 222 -7.43 14.37 -1.60
CA THR A 222 -7.53 13.61 -2.86
C THR A 222 -8.81 13.89 -3.62
N GLY A 223 -9.88 14.27 -2.92
CA GLY A 223 -11.23 14.37 -3.44
C GLY A 223 -11.96 13.03 -3.54
N GLN A 224 -11.38 11.94 -3.02
CA GLN A 224 -12.05 10.65 -2.97
C GLN A 224 -13.27 10.66 -2.04
N ARG A 225 -14.21 9.75 -2.31
CA ARG A 225 -15.29 9.46 -1.38
C ARG A 225 -14.71 8.96 -0.06
N ASN A 226 -15.07 9.60 1.04
CA ASN A 226 -14.72 9.15 2.38
C ASN A 226 -15.70 8.04 2.81
N ILE A 227 -15.21 6.81 2.92
CA ILE A 227 -16.00 5.67 3.42
C ILE A 227 -15.98 5.63 4.96
N GLY A 228 -14.95 6.23 5.57
CA GLY A 228 -14.80 6.29 7.02
C GLY A 228 -13.92 5.19 7.60
N VAL A 229 -14.10 4.93 8.89
CA VAL A 229 -13.38 3.91 9.64
C VAL A 229 -14.20 2.63 9.70
N LEU A 230 -13.65 1.52 9.20
CA LEU A 230 -14.24 0.20 9.33
C LEU A 230 -13.69 -0.49 10.58
N ALA A 231 -14.55 -0.75 11.55
CA ALA A 231 -14.18 -1.57 12.70
C ALA A 231 -14.05 -3.04 12.29
N THR A 232 -12.94 -3.69 12.63
CA THR A 232 -12.68 -5.07 12.27
C THR A 232 -11.91 -5.81 13.37
N ASP A 233 -12.25 -7.11 13.56
CA ASP A 233 -11.60 -7.99 14.54
C ASP A 233 -10.93 -9.19 13.88
N ASP A 234 -10.85 -9.18 12.55
CA ASP A 234 -10.46 -10.32 11.71
C ASP A 234 -9.16 -10.07 10.92
N MET A 235 -8.46 -8.98 11.22
CA MET A 235 -7.19 -8.63 10.60
C MET A 235 -6.01 -8.99 11.52
N SER A 236 -5.22 -10.01 11.13
CA SER A 236 -4.02 -10.42 11.90
C SER A 236 -3.09 -9.24 12.19
N GLY A 237 -2.88 -8.36 11.22
CA GLY A 237 -2.00 -7.20 11.38
C GLY A 237 -2.53 -6.14 12.37
N ILE A 238 -3.82 -6.13 12.69
CA ILE A 238 -4.42 -5.34 13.76
C ILE A 238 -4.31 -6.11 15.08
N ASN A 239 -4.73 -7.37 15.09
CA ASN A 239 -4.87 -8.19 16.28
C ASN A 239 -3.53 -8.49 16.99
N TRP A 240 -2.41 -8.46 16.26
CA TRP A 240 -1.06 -8.62 16.80
C TRP A 240 -0.41 -7.29 17.21
N SER A 241 -1.06 -6.15 16.96
CA SER A 241 -0.49 -4.86 17.33
C SER A 241 -0.46 -4.67 18.84
N GLN A 242 0.61 -4.04 19.33
CA GLN A 242 0.80 -3.68 20.73
C GLN A 242 0.77 -2.15 20.94
N ILE A 243 0.55 -1.39 19.85
CA ILE A 243 0.44 0.07 19.82
C ILE A 243 -0.76 0.46 18.95
N PRO A 244 -1.29 1.70 19.07
CA PRO A 244 -2.35 2.18 18.20
C PRO A 244 -2.04 1.93 16.72
N VAL A 245 -2.99 1.31 16.00
CA VAL A 245 -2.78 0.81 14.65
C VAL A 245 -3.92 1.23 13.71
N THR A 246 -3.58 1.55 12.49
CA THR A 246 -4.52 1.77 11.39
C THR A 246 -4.06 1.03 10.12
N ILE A 247 -4.99 0.43 9.39
CA ILE A 247 -4.80 0.04 8.00
C ILE A 247 -5.42 1.13 7.14
N VAL A 248 -4.65 1.69 6.23
CA VAL A 248 -5.12 2.69 5.25
C VAL A 248 -5.36 1.97 3.93
N GLU A 249 -6.61 1.91 3.52
CA GLU A 249 -7.01 1.42 2.19
C GLU A 249 -7.13 2.63 1.26
N MET A 250 -6.10 2.85 0.47
CA MET A 250 -5.91 4.07 -0.32
C MET A 250 -6.94 4.28 -1.45
N GLY A 251 -7.69 3.25 -1.79
CA GLY A 251 -8.67 3.19 -2.88
C GLY A 251 -8.78 1.76 -3.41
N TYR A 252 -9.64 1.54 -4.40
CA TYR A 252 -9.91 0.21 -4.95
C TYR A 252 -9.13 0.00 -6.26
N MET A 253 -8.16 -0.90 -6.24
CA MET A 253 -7.39 -1.29 -7.44
C MET A 253 -8.25 -2.06 -8.46
N SER A 254 -9.42 -2.55 -8.06
CA SER A 254 -10.45 -3.14 -8.94
C SER A 254 -11.27 -2.09 -9.69
N ASN A 255 -11.23 -0.81 -9.27
CA ASN A 255 -11.88 0.29 -9.97
C ASN A 255 -10.92 0.91 -11.00
N PRO A 256 -11.30 0.96 -12.30
CA PRO A 256 -10.38 1.43 -13.35
C PRO A 256 -9.87 2.87 -13.18
N ASP A 257 -10.70 3.76 -12.62
CA ASP A 257 -10.30 5.16 -12.45
C ASP A 257 -9.40 5.32 -11.21
N GLU A 258 -9.72 4.63 -10.11
CA GLU A 258 -8.86 4.65 -8.92
C GLU A 258 -7.53 3.95 -9.15
N ASP A 259 -7.50 2.81 -9.86
CA ASP A 259 -6.25 2.14 -10.21
C ASP A 259 -5.32 3.08 -11.01
N ARG A 260 -5.84 3.80 -12.01
CA ARG A 260 -5.05 4.81 -12.73
C ARG A 260 -4.59 5.93 -11.81
N ALA A 261 -5.49 6.47 -10.98
CA ALA A 261 -5.18 7.58 -10.07
C ALA A 261 -4.10 7.20 -9.05
N LEU A 262 -4.26 6.06 -8.38
CA LEU A 262 -3.31 5.53 -7.38
C LEU A 262 -1.89 5.35 -7.92
N ASN A 263 -1.76 5.14 -9.23
CA ASN A 263 -0.48 4.97 -9.90
C ASN A 263 0.09 6.26 -10.52
N THR A 264 -0.53 7.43 -10.23
CA THR A 264 0.03 8.73 -10.66
C THR A 264 0.80 9.41 -9.52
N PRO A 265 1.99 9.96 -9.78
CA PRO A 265 2.80 10.62 -8.73
C PRO A 265 2.06 11.73 -7.99
N SER A 266 1.31 12.57 -8.71
CA SER A 266 0.59 13.70 -8.11
C SER A 266 -0.56 13.27 -7.19
N PHE A 267 -1.23 12.16 -7.50
CA PHE A 267 -2.27 11.60 -6.62
C PHE A 267 -1.67 10.98 -5.37
N GLN A 268 -0.56 10.23 -5.53
CA GLN A 268 0.20 9.69 -4.40
C GLN A 268 0.70 10.80 -3.47
N ASP A 269 1.15 11.92 -4.01
CA ASP A 269 1.61 13.06 -3.21
C ASP A 269 0.45 13.68 -2.39
N LYS A 270 -0.75 13.79 -2.96
CA LYS A 270 -1.97 14.22 -2.23
C LYS A 270 -2.34 13.21 -1.13
N MET A 271 -2.28 11.91 -1.43
CA MET A 271 -2.52 10.83 -0.47
C MET A 271 -1.57 10.95 0.73
N VAL A 272 -0.27 11.06 0.44
CA VAL A 272 0.78 11.20 1.45
C VAL A 272 0.57 12.45 2.32
N GLN A 273 0.25 13.60 1.71
CA GLN A 273 -0.06 14.82 2.46
C GLN A 273 -1.28 14.65 3.36
N GLY A 274 -2.31 13.94 2.90
CA GLY A 274 -3.48 13.60 3.71
C GLY A 274 -3.10 12.76 4.92
N ILE A 275 -2.33 11.69 4.74
CA ILE A 275 -1.87 10.85 5.85
C ILE A 275 -1.05 11.67 6.85
N CYS A 276 -0.09 12.46 6.37
CA CYS A 276 0.73 13.31 7.23
C CYS A 276 -0.10 14.30 8.05
N SER A 277 -1.09 14.96 7.43
CA SER A 277 -1.97 15.90 8.14
C SER A 277 -2.83 15.21 9.20
N GLY A 278 -3.31 13.99 8.90
CA GLY A 278 -4.01 13.17 9.87
C GLY A 278 -3.13 12.75 11.06
N VAL A 279 -1.86 12.44 10.81
CA VAL A 279 -0.88 12.14 11.87
C VAL A 279 -0.63 13.36 12.73
N ASP A 280 -0.45 14.55 12.12
CA ASP A 280 -0.24 15.81 12.85
C ASP A 280 -1.45 16.12 13.77
N GLU A 281 -2.68 15.98 13.25
CA GLU A 281 -3.90 16.20 14.04
C GLU A 281 -4.01 15.19 15.20
N TYR A 282 -3.74 13.92 14.93
CA TYR A 282 -3.76 12.89 15.96
C TYR A 282 -2.79 13.21 17.10
N PHE A 283 -1.54 13.53 16.79
CA PHE A 283 -0.54 13.83 17.81
C PHE A 283 -0.73 15.21 18.50
N ALA A 284 -1.46 16.13 17.88
CA ALA A 284 -1.84 17.38 18.54
C ALA A 284 -2.89 17.20 19.65
N SER A 285 -3.61 16.07 19.63
CA SER A 285 -4.69 15.75 20.58
C SER A 285 -4.35 14.59 21.53
N HIS A 286 -3.21 13.92 21.34
CA HIS A 286 -2.74 12.77 22.12
C HIS A 286 -1.26 12.91 22.48
#